data_80ed1a5a0b0536dcee0a557bb104b074
#
_entry.id   80ed1a5a0b0536dcee0a557bb104b074
#
_cell.length_a   1.000
_cell.length_b   1.000
_cell.length_c   1.000
_cell.angle_alpha   90.00
_cell.angle_beta   90.00
_cell.angle_gamma   90.00
#
_symmetry.space_group_name_H-M   'P 1'
#
loop_
_entity.id
_entity.type
_entity.pdbx_description
1 polymer ?
#
loop_
_entity_poly.entity_id
_entity_poly.type
_entity_poly.pdbx_seq_one_letter_code
_entity_poly.pdbx_strand_id
1 'polypeptide(L)'
;MLHSALSSIFANGIRKRRMNQINKSHRSLCGAKFLIGAVTLFLALAGTGCNDNLSHVGGSVMPPKDALYPHADTLHFDAHSVDIDSVYDRSTYSLLGELSDPLYGNLRASYISRFQYARDYHTEFEPIGGAIDSTFIEVSYAKWVGDSTVWSKVTAYEVKQKLPESRYSGDVQPYLKGASYLGALTYRAGNATGVHKLRIPVSKELGMRFYKASKEHPEYFASQEAFEENLLRGIYLHSTTGNGCMLSVYSTSLVLSYRYQKSDTTRTGADTTYIATAEESFVNTKQLYLHRQFETDRGDVLKKPNSDYAFITSPQGLALSLSVNADELSKTFLKQGSGNTRLINEAALTLAVDPPDVRGSVLQPATYLLLLPADSLGHFFEMGETERSQSNIAFLSSAYNITSRTYVFANISRLIQAHLTKHIHVNDKGVATLDEPLKLIALPVTRETMSGNRNVTATISNYIYPSGARIRLNNGQVRIGVVTTIYAKD
;
A
#
# COMPACT_ATOMS: atom_id res chain seq x y z
N MET A 1 -21.71 -13.69 40.11
CA MET A 1 -22.62 -12.72 40.73
C MET A 1 -22.39 -11.33 40.19
N LEU A 2 -22.64 -11.08 38.90
CA LEU A 2 -22.50 -9.74 38.29
C LEU A 2 -23.41 -9.54 37.05
N HIS A 3 -24.55 -10.22 37.05
CA HIS A 3 -25.53 -10.15 35.93
C HIS A 3 -26.93 -9.71 36.35
N SER A 4 -27.13 -9.24 37.62
CA SER A 4 -28.47 -8.83 38.10
C SER A 4 -28.63 -7.34 38.40
N ALA A 5 -27.61 -6.50 38.15
CA ALA A 5 -27.65 -5.08 38.51
C ALA A 5 -27.91 -4.13 37.34
N LEU A 6 -28.03 -4.61 36.10
CA LEU A 6 -28.18 -3.75 34.89
C LEU A 6 -29.63 -3.72 34.31
N SER A 7 -30.56 -4.50 34.85
CA SER A 7 -31.94 -4.50 34.36
C SER A 7 -32.91 -3.56 35.08
N SER A 8 -32.51 -2.93 36.20
CA SER A 8 -33.39 -2.06 37.00
C SER A 8 -33.29 -0.56 36.67
N ILE A 9 -32.35 -0.14 35.87
CA ILE A 9 -32.15 1.29 35.51
C ILE A 9 -32.93 1.69 34.24
N PHE A 10 -33.24 0.77 33.37
CA PHE A 10 -34.00 1.06 32.14
C PHE A 10 -35.53 1.09 32.27
N ALA A 11 -36.10 0.57 33.35
CA ALA A 11 -37.56 0.50 33.52
C ALA A 11 -38.21 1.77 34.13
N ASN A 12 -37.44 2.65 34.75
CA ASN A 12 -37.96 3.88 35.40
C ASN A 12 -37.88 5.16 34.55
N GLY A 13 -37.27 5.11 33.37
CA GLY A 13 -37.15 6.28 32.48
C GLY A 13 -38.32 6.54 31.55
N ILE A 14 -39.16 5.55 31.32
CA ILE A 14 -40.27 5.62 30.33
C ILE A 14 -41.62 6.01 30.92
N ARG A 15 -41.80 5.93 32.25
CA ARG A 15 -43.10 6.24 32.90
C ARG A 15 -43.28 7.72 33.29
N LYS A 16 -42.27 8.58 33.19
CA LYS A 16 -42.34 10.02 33.51
C LYS A 16 -42.54 10.96 32.32
N ARG A 17 -42.62 10.46 31.09
CA ARG A 17 -42.80 11.30 29.88
C ARG A 17 -44.20 11.27 29.27
N ARG A 18 -45.18 10.55 29.86
CA ARG A 18 -46.54 10.47 29.30
C ARG A 18 -47.65 11.22 30.08
N MET A 19 -47.31 12.03 31.08
CA MET A 19 -48.31 12.72 31.89
C MET A 19 -48.21 14.25 31.90
N ASN A 20 -47.50 14.87 30.96
CA ASN A 20 -47.42 16.33 30.86
C ASN A 20 -47.78 16.90 29.49
N GLN A 21 -48.66 16.22 28.74
CA GLN A 21 -49.16 16.74 27.43
C GLN A 21 -50.65 16.91 27.36
N ILE A 22 -51.35 17.12 28.48
CA ILE A 22 -52.75 17.57 28.42
C ILE A 22 -52.90 18.71 29.42
N ASN A 23 -52.53 19.93 29.06
CA ASN A 23 -53.07 21.21 29.54
C ASN A 23 -52.12 22.37 29.13
N LYS A 24 -52.15 22.74 27.85
CA LYS A 24 -51.73 24.09 27.39
C LYS A 24 -52.19 24.29 25.94
N SER A 25 -53.52 24.28 25.75
CA SER A 25 -54.12 24.92 24.61
C SER A 25 -54.97 26.06 25.16
N HIS A 26 -54.53 27.25 25.04
CA HIS A 26 -55.21 28.54 25.08
C HIS A 26 -54.33 29.61 25.74
N ARG A 27 -53.19 29.94 25.11
CA ARG A 27 -52.48 31.24 25.27
C ARG A 27 -51.27 31.24 24.35
N SER A 28 -51.46 31.49 23.10
CA SER A 28 -50.39 32.07 22.24
C SER A 28 -50.80 32.34 20.82
N LEU A 29 -51.95 33.02 20.59
CA LEU A 29 -52.18 33.62 19.28
C LEU A 29 -51.55 35.01 19.13
N CYS A 30 -51.02 35.61 20.21
CA CYS A 30 -50.41 36.94 20.14
C CYS A 30 -48.87 36.89 19.99
N GLY A 31 -48.22 35.83 20.47
CA GLY A 31 -46.76 35.66 20.35
C GLY A 31 -46.26 35.24 18.97
N ALA A 32 -47.08 34.47 18.24
CA ALA A 32 -46.69 33.97 16.90
C ALA A 32 -46.65 35.10 15.85
N LYS A 33 -47.52 36.11 15.96
CA LYS A 33 -47.49 37.24 15.03
C LYS A 33 -46.31 38.19 15.29
N PHE A 34 -45.82 38.28 16.52
CA PHE A 34 -44.66 39.09 16.85
C PHE A 34 -43.33 38.38 16.43
N LEU A 35 -43.29 37.03 16.52
CA LEU A 35 -42.14 36.26 16.09
C LEU A 35 -42.01 36.24 14.56
N ILE A 36 -43.12 36.14 13.84
CA ILE A 36 -43.12 36.20 12.35
C ILE A 36 -42.70 37.58 11.88
N GLY A 37 -43.17 38.68 12.57
CA GLY A 37 -42.73 40.02 12.26
C GLY A 37 -41.24 40.28 12.52
N ALA A 38 -40.69 39.70 13.59
CA ALA A 38 -39.28 39.81 13.90
C ALA A 38 -38.39 38.98 12.94
N VAL A 39 -38.82 37.79 12.50
CA VAL A 39 -38.11 36.96 11.54
C VAL A 39 -38.15 37.56 10.14
N THR A 40 -39.28 38.19 9.71
CA THR A 40 -39.34 38.89 8.42
C THR A 40 -38.53 40.18 8.42
N LEU A 41 -38.45 40.89 9.54
CA LEU A 41 -37.57 42.06 9.67
C LEU A 41 -36.09 41.66 9.70
N PHE A 42 -35.74 40.53 10.32
CA PHE A 42 -34.37 40.00 10.30
C PHE A 42 -33.96 39.47 8.93
N LEU A 43 -34.89 38.82 8.18
CA LEU A 43 -34.63 38.42 6.79
C LEU A 43 -34.54 39.63 5.83
N ALA A 44 -35.27 40.69 6.07
CA ALA A 44 -35.19 41.91 5.27
C ALA A 44 -33.90 42.71 5.52
N LEU A 45 -33.35 42.63 6.74
CA LEU A 45 -32.03 43.20 7.09
C LEU A 45 -30.86 42.33 6.66
N ALA A 46 -31.07 41.02 6.53
CA ALA A 46 -30.04 40.09 5.99
C ALA A 46 -29.93 40.13 4.46
N GLY A 47 -30.96 40.67 3.77
CA GLY A 47 -30.98 40.83 2.30
C GLY A 47 -30.28 42.09 1.78
N THR A 48 -29.87 43.03 2.64
CA THR A 48 -29.09 44.23 2.24
C THR A 48 -27.61 44.12 2.61
N GLY A 49 -27.16 42.94 3.05
CA GLY A 49 -25.78 42.68 3.33
C GLY A 49 -25.04 42.20 2.09
N CYS A 50 -24.24 43.08 1.59
CA CYS A 50 -22.99 42.82 0.86
C CYS A 50 -23.13 42.45 -0.62
N ASN A 51 -23.38 43.46 -1.42
CA ASN A 51 -22.61 43.64 -2.63
C ASN A 51 -21.36 44.46 -2.30
N ASP A 52 -20.70 44.13 -1.21
CA ASP A 52 -19.40 44.73 -0.93
C ASP A 52 -18.37 44.01 -1.77
N ASN A 53 -17.89 44.70 -2.78
CA ASN A 53 -16.62 44.50 -3.40
C ASN A 53 -15.49 44.66 -2.36
N LEU A 54 -15.50 43.81 -1.31
CA LEU A 54 -14.41 43.69 -0.33
C LEU A 54 -13.09 43.27 -0.99
N SER A 55 -13.15 42.75 -2.22
CA SER A 55 -12.01 42.58 -3.09
C SER A 55 -11.32 43.88 -3.47
N HIS A 56 -11.99 45.05 -3.32
CA HIS A 56 -11.42 46.37 -3.58
C HIS A 56 -10.88 47.10 -2.35
N VAL A 57 -11.21 46.68 -1.12
CA VAL A 57 -10.80 47.43 0.10
C VAL A 57 -9.29 47.32 0.38
N GLY A 58 -8.59 46.33 -0.18
CA GLY A 58 -7.10 46.27 -0.15
C GLY A 58 -6.46 46.74 -1.46
N GLY A 59 -7.19 46.69 -2.58
CA GLY A 59 -6.67 47.02 -3.90
C GLY A 59 -6.36 48.51 -4.12
N SER A 60 -7.03 49.39 -3.38
CA SER A 60 -6.81 50.85 -3.47
C SER A 60 -5.59 51.35 -2.64
N VAL A 61 -5.05 50.49 -1.78
CA VAL A 61 -3.87 50.77 -0.92
C VAL A 61 -2.62 50.09 -1.46
N MET A 62 -2.77 49.08 -2.31
CA MET A 62 -1.64 48.47 -3.00
C MET A 62 -1.15 49.39 -4.13
N PRO A 63 0.16 49.67 -4.21
CA PRO A 63 0.70 50.28 -5.40
C PRO A 63 0.34 49.41 -6.62
N PRO A 64 -0.03 50.04 -7.78
CA PRO A 64 -0.35 49.24 -8.98
C PRO A 64 0.72 48.26 -9.41
N LYS A 65 1.97 48.47 -8.97
CA LYS A 65 3.13 47.57 -9.19
C LYS A 65 3.07 46.30 -8.41
N ASP A 66 2.27 46.17 -7.33
CA ASP A 66 2.16 45.04 -6.45
C ASP A 66 0.86 44.25 -6.64
N ALA A 67 0.05 44.63 -7.64
CA ALA A 67 -1.19 43.94 -7.95
C ALA A 67 -0.91 42.50 -8.43
N LEU A 68 -1.58 41.52 -7.80
CA LEU A 68 -1.53 40.12 -8.15
C LEU A 68 -2.75 39.74 -8.99
N TYR A 69 -2.51 39.21 -10.18
CA TYR A 69 -3.58 38.78 -11.09
C TYR A 69 -3.62 37.25 -11.15
N PRO A 70 -4.61 36.60 -10.50
CA PRO A 70 -4.78 35.15 -10.64
C PRO A 70 -5.26 34.83 -12.06
N HIS A 71 -4.70 33.76 -12.62
CA HIS A 71 -5.08 33.24 -13.93
C HIS A 71 -5.33 31.75 -13.80
N ALA A 72 -6.50 31.31 -14.26
CA ALA A 72 -6.85 29.89 -14.30
C ALA A 72 -6.63 29.33 -15.70
N ASP A 73 -5.99 28.19 -15.79
CA ASP A 73 -5.69 27.49 -17.03
C ASP A 73 -5.90 26.00 -16.87
N THR A 74 -5.89 25.26 -17.98
CA THR A 74 -5.99 23.80 -18.00
C THR A 74 -4.78 23.21 -18.69
N LEU A 75 -4.08 22.32 -18.00
CA LEU A 75 -2.96 21.57 -18.53
C LEU A 75 -3.41 20.16 -18.89
N HIS A 76 -3.00 19.65 -20.05
CA HIS A 76 -3.37 18.34 -20.55
C HIS A 76 -2.19 17.40 -20.46
N PHE A 77 -2.37 16.30 -19.74
CA PHE A 77 -1.38 15.23 -19.65
C PHE A 77 -1.78 14.09 -20.58
N ASP A 78 -0.93 13.74 -21.52
CA ASP A 78 -1.04 12.48 -22.24
C ASP A 78 -0.85 11.34 -21.25
N ALA A 79 -1.75 10.36 -21.29
CA ALA A 79 -1.85 9.32 -20.28
C ALA A 79 -1.96 7.93 -20.92
N HIS A 80 -1.16 6.99 -20.43
CA HIS A 80 -1.21 5.58 -20.86
C HIS A 80 -0.63 4.66 -19.77
N SER A 81 -0.92 3.36 -19.91
CA SER A 81 -0.35 2.33 -19.04
C SER A 81 1.11 2.04 -19.44
N VAL A 82 1.98 1.88 -18.45
CA VAL A 82 3.37 1.45 -18.64
C VAL A 82 3.70 0.28 -17.72
N ASP A 83 4.53 -0.65 -18.19
CA ASP A 83 4.97 -1.79 -17.37
C ASP A 83 5.88 -1.37 -16.22
N ILE A 84 5.72 -2.03 -15.09
CA ILE A 84 6.65 -2.02 -13.97
C ILE A 84 7.31 -3.40 -13.92
N ASP A 85 8.56 -3.48 -14.35
CA ASP A 85 9.27 -4.75 -14.52
C ASP A 85 9.70 -5.39 -13.19
N SER A 86 9.90 -4.59 -12.14
CA SER A 86 10.30 -5.06 -10.83
C SER A 86 9.78 -4.16 -9.72
N VAL A 87 9.59 -4.74 -8.54
CA VAL A 87 9.04 -4.07 -7.36
C VAL A 87 10.05 -4.16 -6.23
N TYR A 88 10.46 -3.00 -5.71
CA TYR A 88 11.31 -2.90 -4.54
C TYR A 88 10.49 -2.98 -3.26
N ASP A 89 10.84 -3.89 -2.32
CA ASP A 89 10.15 -3.99 -1.04
C ASP A 89 11.05 -4.50 0.08
N ARG A 90 10.95 -3.87 1.26
CA ARG A 90 11.70 -4.18 2.48
C ARG A 90 10.92 -4.98 3.52
N SER A 91 9.68 -5.29 3.23
CA SER A 91 8.82 -6.01 4.17
C SER A 91 9.12 -7.51 4.22
N THR A 92 8.56 -8.20 5.21
CA THR A 92 8.49 -9.67 5.24
C THR A 92 7.28 -10.20 4.48
N TYR A 93 6.44 -9.32 3.93
CA TYR A 93 5.24 -9.71 3.20
C TYR A 93 5.58 -10.31 1.84
N SER A 94 4.80 -11.29 1.43
CA SER A 94 4.82 -11.85 0.08
C SER A 94 3.43 -12.30 -0.34
N LEU A 95 3.31 -12.69 -1.58
CA LEU A 95 2.13 -13.37 -2.10
C LEU A 95 2.48 -14.83 -2.38
N LEU A 96 1.47 -15.69 -2.25
CA LEU A 96 1.59 -17.11 -2.58
C LEU A 96 0.30 -17.60 -3.20
N GLY A 97 0.36 -18.09 -4.41
CA GLY A 97 -0.80 -18.63 -5.11
C GLY A 97 -0.90 -18.19 -6.55
N GLU A 98 -2.04 -18.45 -7.13
CA GLU A 98 -2.40 -18.07 -8.49
C GLU A 98 -3.82 -17.50 -8.50
N LEU A 99 -4.00 -16.37 -9.16
CA LEU A 99 -5.25 -15.65 -9.28
C LEU A 99 -5.52 -15.36 -10.75
N SER A 100 -6.70 -15.74 -11.22
CA SER A 100 -7.19 -15.38 -12.55
C SER A 100 -8.28 -14.32 -12.42
N ASP A 101 -8.09 -13.19 -13.10
CA ASP A 101 -9.07 -12.11 -13.17
C ASP A 101 -9.47 -11.90 -14.63
N PRO A 102 -10.78 -11.89 -14.96
CA PRO A 102 -11.23 -11.82 -16.35
C PRO A 102 -10.90 -10.49 -17.04
N LEU A 103 -10.65 -9.40 -16.30
CA LEU A 103 -10.23 -8.11 -16.85
C LEU A 103 -8.71 -7.95 -16.83
N TYR A 104 -8.08 -8.29 -15.71
CA TYR A 104 -6.67 -7.99 -15.46
C TYR A 104 -5.73 -9.16 -15.76
N GLY A 105 -6.26 -10.32 -16.19
CA GLY A 105 -5.47 -11.49 -16.53
C GLY A 105 -5.02 -12.32 -15.34
N ASN A 106 -4.01 -13.15 -15.56
CA ASN A 106 -3.49 -14.07 -14.54
C ASN A 106 -2.33 -13.45 -13.77
N LEU A 107 -2.33 -13.67 -12.46
CA LEU A 107 -1.22 -13.34 -11.57
C LEU A 107 -0.80 -14.61 -10.83
N ARG A 108 0.48 -14.99 -10.93
CA ARG A 108 1.10 -16.04 -10.14
C ARG A 108 2.18 -15.44 -9.27
N ALA A 109 2.21 -15.83 -8.00
CA ALA A 109 3.21 -15.36 -7.05
C ALA A 109 3.86 -16.51 -6.32
N SER A 110 5.18 -16.42 -6.21
CA SER A 110 6.06 -17.34 -5.50
C SER A 110 7.21 -16.58 -4.85
N TYR A 111 7.92 -17.20 -3.93
CA TYR A 111 9.05 -16.54 -3.30
C TYR A 111 10.03 -17.52 -2.68
N ILE A 112 11.28 -17.06 -2.47
CA ILE A 112 12.29 -17.73 -1.68
C ILE A 112 12.39 -17.00 -0.34
N SER A 113 12.13 -17.71 0.77
CA SER A 113 12.30 -17.21 2.13
C SER A 113 13.67 -17.60 2.66
N ARG A 114 14.38 -16.63 3.25
CA ARG A 114 15.58 -16.84 4.08
C ARG A 114 15.15 -16.80 5.55
N PHE A 115 15.95 -17.44 6.41
CA PHE A 115 15.63 -17.55 7.83
C PHE A 115 16.74 -16.93 8.67
N GLN A 116 16.36 -16.20 9.71
CA GLN A 116 17.30 -15.61 10.65
C GLN A 116 17.98 -16.72 11.45
N TYR A 117 19.31 -16.71 11.50
CA TYR A 117 20.05 -17.57 12.39
C TYR A 117 19.79 -17.20 13.85
N ALA A 118 19.89 -18.18 14.74
CA ALA A 118 19.90 -17.96 16.18
C ALA A 118 21.34 -18.18 16.66
N ARG A 119 21.92 -17.13 17.25
CA ARG A 119 23.29 -17.20 17.77
C ARG A 119 23.38 -18.26 18.89
N ASP A 120 24.42 -19.09 18.85
CA ASP A 120 24.65 -20.12 19.85
C ASP A 120 23.44 -21.06 20.04
N TYR A 121 22.72 -21.34 18.93
CA TYR A 121 21.50 -22.13 18.94
C TYR A 121 21.74 -23.51 19.56
N HIS A 122 20.89 -23.87 20.48
CA HIS A 122 20.69 -25.23 21.03
C HIS A 122 19.19 -25.41 21.30
N THR A 123 18.74 -26.66 21.33
CA THR A 123 17.35 -26.93 21.69
C THR A 123 17.09 -26.54 23.15
N GLU A 124 15.96 -25.92 23.44
CA GLU A 124 15.60 -25.49 24.79
C GLU A 124 15.56 -26.66 25.78
N PHE A 125 15.07 -27.82 25.28
CA PHE A 125 15.04 -29.05 26.04
C PHE A 125 15.76 -30.15 25.26
N GLU A 126 16.26 -31.19 25.96
CA GLU A 126 16.87 -32.34 25.29
C GLU A 126 15.77 -33.21 24.67
N PRO A 127 15.78 -33.43 23.36
CA PRO A 127 14.82 -34.28 22.68
C PRO A 127 14.95 -35.74 23.12
N ILE A 128 13.81 -36.42 23.38
CA ILE A 128 13.78 -37.82 23.71
C ILE A 128 14.41 -38.64 22.58
N GLY A 129 15.40 -39.44 22.95
CA GLY A 129 16.15 -40.24 21.99
C GLY A 129 17.03 -39.43 21.03
N GLY A 130 17.32 -38.18 21.35
CA GLY A 130 18.11 -37.28 20.49
C GLY A 130 17.50 -37.06 19.11
N ALA A 131 16.17 -37.00 19.02
CA ALA A 131 15.46 -36.96 17.74
C ALA A 131 14.45 -35.82 17.64
N ILE A 132 14.43 -35.18 16.48
CA ILE A 132 13.33 -34.28 16.06
C ILE A 132 12.18 -35.16 15.52
N ASP A 133 11.01 -35.02 16.08
CA ASP A 133 9.84 -35.83 15.71
C ASP A 133 9.23 -35.39 14.38
N SER A 134 9.15 -34.09 14.13
CA SER A 134 8.61 -33.54 12.89
C SER A 134 9.19 -32.15 12.57
N THR A 135 9.15 -31.79 11.29
CA THR A 135 9.61 -30.49 10.79
C THR A 135 8.57 -29.92 9.84
N PHE A 136 8.31 -28.63 9.95
CA PHE A 136 7.31 -27.94 9.14
C PHE A 136 7.88 -26.65 8.58
N ILE A 137 7.41 -26.26 7.39
CA ILE A 137 7.44 -24.88 6.95
C ILE A 137 6.07 -24.27 7.30
N GLU A 138 6.07 -23.34 8.23
CA GLU A 138 4.86 -22.64 8.64
C GLU A 138 4.74 -21.32 7.87
N VAL A 139 3.67 -21.17 7.08
CA VAL A 139 3.33 -19.96 6.34
C VAL A 139 2.14 -19.30 7.02
N SER A 140 2.35 -18.09 7.54
CA SER A 140 1.32 -17.31 8.22
C SER A 140 0.73 -16.25 7.30
N TYR A 141 -0.60 -16.21 7.19
CA TYR A 141 -1.32 -15.24 6.37
C TYR A 141 -2.60 -14.78 7.10
N ALA A 142 -3.09 -13.59 6.77
CA ALA A 142 -4.30 -13.02 7.38
C ALA A 142 -5.33 -12.56 6.33
N LYS A 143 -4.93 -12.53 5.06
CA LYS A 143 -5.77 -12.07 3.95
C LYS A 143 -5.52 -12.91 2.71
N TRP A 144 -6.50 -12.91 1.83
CA TRP A 144 -6.40 -13.46 0.49
C TRP A 144 -7.25 -12.67 -0.50
N VAL A 145 -6.99 -12.87 -1.77
CA VAL A 145 -7.80 -12.33 -2.86
C VAL A 145 -8.28 -13.50 -3.73
N GLY A 146 -9.51 -13.45 -4.18
CA GLY A 146 -10.13 -14.51 -4.96
C GLY A 146 -10.98 -15.48 -4.12
N ASP A 147 -11.23 -16.66 -4.66
CA ASP A 147 -12.11 -17.66 -4.06
C ASP A 147 -11.37 -18.56 -3.07
N SER A 148 -11.65 -18.37 -1.78
CA SER A 148 -11.04 -19.11 -0.68
C SER A 148 -11.46 -20.60 -0.60
N THR A 149 -12.47 -21.00 -1.35
CA THR A 149 -12.99 -22.38 -1.35
C THR A 149 -12.26 -23.29 -2.33
N VAL A 150 -11.48 -22.71 -3.24
CA VAL A 150 -10.67 -23.44 -4.22
C VAL A 150 -9.55 -24.22 -3.53
N TRP A 151 -9.41 -25.50 -3.89
CA TRP A 151 -8.27 -26.28 -3.46
C TRP A 151 -6.99 -25.82 -4.15
N SER A 152 -5.99 -25.50 -3.34
CA SER A 152 -4.68 -25.09 -3.79
C SER A 152 -3.60 -26.01 -3.20
N LYS A 153 -2.50 -26.17 -3.89
CA LYS A 153 -1.36 -26.95 -3.43
C LYS A 153 -0.10 -26.08 -3.42
N VAL A 154 0.51 -25.96 -2.26
CA VAL A 154 1.82 -25.34 -2.11
C VAL A 154 2.91 -26.42 -2.04
N THR A 155 4.03 -26.16 -2.69
CA THR A 155 5.21 -27.03 -2.67
C THR A 155 6.41 -26.24 -2.19
N ALA A 156 7.24 -26.88 -1.36
CA ALA A 156 8.45 -26.32 -0.79
C ALA A 156 9.69 -27.04 -1.35
N TYR A 157 10.71 -26.25 -1.73
CA TYR A 157 12.02 -26.72 -2.18
C TYR A 157 13.13 -26.05 -1.41
N GLU A 158 14.14 -26.81 -1.02
CA GLU A 158 15.37 -26.25 -0.46
C GLU A 158 16.24 -25.68 -1.59
N VAL A 159 16.63 -24.42 -1.45
CA VAL A 159 17.50 -23.72 -2.40
C VAL A 159 18.96 -24.01 -2.09
N LYS A 160 19.74 -24.37 -3.12
CA LYS A 160 21.18 -24.70 -2.99
C LYS A 160 22.09 -23.59 -3.51
N GLN A 161 21.56 -22.68 -4.31
CA GLN A 161 22.34 -21.58 -4.86
C GLN A 161 22.43 -20.41 -3.88
N LYS A 162 23.52 -19.65 -3.93
CA LYS A 162 23.66 -18.40 -3.20
C LYS A 162 22.64 -17.39 -3.74
N LEU A 163 21.88 -16.77 -2.83
CA LEU A 163 20.87 -15.79 -3.18
C LEU A 163 21.48 -14.40 -3.26
N PRO A 164 20.98 -13.52 -4.15
CA PRO A 164 21.45 -12.15 -4.24
C PRO A 164 20.97 -11.30 -3.06
N GLU A 165 21.71 -10.27 -2.78
CA GLU A 165 21.32 -9.23 -1.83
C GLU A 165 20.49 -8.15 -2.54
N SER A 166 19.30 -8.54 -3.03
CA SER A 166 18.40 -7.65 -3.74
C SER A 166 17.02 -7.66 -3.09
N ARG A 167 16.42 -6.48 -3.01
CA ARG A 167 15.04 -6.29 -2.53
C ARG A 167 14.05 -6.12 -3.66
N TYR A 168 14.51 -6.19 -4.90
CA TYR A 168 13.66 -6.18 -6.07
C TYR A 168 13.05 -7.56 -6.32
N SER A 169 11.79 -7.57 -6.75
CA SER A 169 11.19 -8.78 -7.33
C SER A 169 11.91 -9.16 -8.62
N GLY A 170 11.96 -10.45 -8.93
CA GLY A 170 12.63 -10.92 -10.13
C GLY A 170 12.48 -12.41 -10.34
N ASP A 171 13.12 -12.93 -11.38
CA ASP A 171 13.11 -14.34 -11.71
C ASP A 171 13.88 -15.17 -10.65
N VAL A 172 13.22 -16.18 -10.12
CA VAL A 172 13.81 -17.12 -9.14
C VAL A 172 14.48 -18.33 -9.81
N GLN A 173 14.23 -18.57 -11.10
CA GLN A 173 14.70 -19.78 -11.80
C GLN A 173 16.23 -20.00 -11.70
N PRO A 174 17.09 -18.96 -11.80
CA PRO A 174 18.54 -19.13 -11.66
C PRO A 174 18.95 -19.76 -10.32
N TYR A 175 18.18 -19.53 -9.25
CA TYR A 175 18.46 -20.00 -7.90
C TYR A 175 17.90 -21.40 -7.59
N LEU A 176 17.07 -21.93 -8.49
CA LEU A 176 16.45 -23.25 -8.33
C LEU A 176 17.30 -24.37 -8.90
N LYS A 177 18.46 -24.07 -9.52
CA LYS A 177 19.37 -25.12 -10.00
C LYS A 177 19.88 -25.98 -8.83
N GLY A 178 19.56 -27.27 -8.89
CA GLY A 178 19.91 -28.22 -7.83
C GLY A 178 19.02 -28.14 -6.58
N ALA A 179 17.90 -27.40 -6.65
CA ALA A 179 16.94 -27.35 -5.56
C ALA A 179 16.36 -28.74 -5.28
N SER A 180 16.17 -29.06 -4.01
CA SER A 180 15.64 -30.37 -3.58
C SER A 180 14.23 -30.21 -3.02
N TYR A 181 13.34 -31.10 -3.43
CA TYR A 181 11.98 -31.17 -2.91
C TYR A 181 11.98 -31.45 -1.41
N LEU A 182 11.23 -30.68 -0.63
CA LEU A 182 11.07 -30.86 0.80
C LEU A 182 9.71 -31.42 1.20
N GLY A 183 8.65 -30.92 0.60
CA GLY A 183 7.29 -31.31 0.93
C GLY A 183 6.24 -30.50 0.21
N ALA A 184 4.97 -30.85 0.43
CA ALA A 184 3.83 -30.14 -0.12
C ALA A 184 2.62 -30.23 0.81
N LEU A 185 1.69 -29.27 0.65
CA LEU A 185 0.43 -29.25 1.38
C LEU A 185 -0.70 -28.83 0.41
N THR A 186 -1.79 -29.60 0.43
CA THR A 186 -3.04 -29.18 -0.21
C THR A 186 -3.92 -28.48 0.81
N TYR A 187 -4.43 -27.31 0.48
CA TYR A 187 -5.15 -26.44 1.42
C TYR A 187 -6.30 -25.68 0.74
N ARG A 188 -7.13 -25.08 1.56
CA ARG A 188 -8.05 -23.98 1.19
C ARG A 188 -7.72 -22.78 2.06
N ALA A 189 -7.90 -21.56 1.55
CA ALA A 189 -7.60 -20.35 2.32
C ALA A 189 -8.52 -20.16 3.53
N GLY A 190 -9.70 -20.80 3.54
CA GLY A 190 -10.64 -20.76 4.65
C GLY A 190 -11.59 -19.57 4.62
N ASN A 191 -12.48 -19.49 5.61
CA ASN A 191 -13.54 -18.46 5.67
C ASN A 191 -13.45 -17.61 6.94
N ALA A 192 -12.57 -17.94 7.89
CA ALA A 192 -12.49 -17.24 9.16
C ALA A 192 -11.66 -15.97 9.04
N THR A 193 -12.03 -14.94 9.78
CA THR A 193 -11.19 -13.75 9.99
C THR A 193 -10.08 -14.08 11.00
N GLY A 194 -8.90 -13.51 10.82
CA GLY A 194 -7.78 -13.67 11.72
C GLY A 194 -6.52 -14.23 11.06
N VAL A 195 -5.60 -14.66 11.89
CA VAL A 195 -4.34 -15.24 11.44
C VAL A 195 -4.52 -16.72 11.16
N HIS A 196 -4.14 -17.14 9.97
CA HIS A 196 -4.12 -18.53 9.53
C HIS A 196 -2.69 -19.01 9.34
N LYS A 197 -2.48 -20.30 9.57
CA LYS A 197 -1.18 -20.95 9.43
C LYS A 197 -1.31 -22.18 8.53
N LEU A 198 -0.50 -22.23 7.48
CA LEU A 198 -0.28 -23.45 6.71
C LEU A 198 0.97 -24.11 7.23
N ARG A 199 0.89 -25.32 7.73
CA ARG A 199 2.01 -26.14 8.15
C ARG A 199 2.30 -27.17 7.07
N ILE A 200 3.28 -26.89 6.23
CA ILE A 200 3.74 -27.78 5.16
C ILE A 200 4.68 -28.81 5.81
N PRO A 201 4.28 -30.08 5.88
CA PRO A 201 5.16 -31.10 6.43
C PRO A 201 6.36 -31.29 5.49
N VAL A 202 7.55 -31.27 6.06
CA VAL A 202 8.80 -31.52 5.35
C VAL A 202 9.55 -32.66 6.01
N SER A 203 10.54 -33.21 5.30
CA SER A 203 11.32 -34.32 5.85
C SER A 203 11.96 -33.97 7.22
N LYS A 204 11.82 -34.86 8.19
CA LYS A 204 12.42 -34.70 9.52
C LYS A 204 13.95 -34.61 9.46
N GLU A 205 14.58 -35.12 8.40
CA GLU A 205 16.02 -35.02 8.18
C GLU A 205 16.49 -33.56 8.14
N LEU A 206 15.63 -32.64 7.66
CA LEU A 206 15.93 -31.22 7.72
C LEU A 206 16.03 -30.72 9.17
N GLY A 207 15.08 -31.05 10.03
CA GLY A 207 15.13 -30.72 11.46
C GLY A 207 16.28 -31.40 12.19
N MET A 208 16.53 -32.68 11.89
CA MET A 208 17.68 -33.44 12.43
C MET A 208 19.01 -32.81 12.04
N ARG A 209 19.14 -32.23 10.83
CA ARG A 209 20.35 -31.51 10.41
C ARG A 209 20.64 -30.33 11.35
N PHE A 210 19.62 -29.56 11.71
CA PHE A 210 19.73 -28.41 12.64
C PHE A 210 20.09 -28.88 14.06
N TYR A 211 19.40 -29.90 14.56
CA TYR A 211 19.68 -30.48 15.89
C TYR A 211 21.11 -31.01 15.99
N LYS A 212 21.56 -31.84 15.03
CA LYS A 212 22.94 -32.37 15.01
C LYS A 212 23.95 -31.23 14.91
N ALA A 213 23.74 -30.27 14.01
CA ALA A 213 24.63 -29.12 13.85
C ALA A 213 24.78 -28.31 15.15
N SER A 214 23.71 -28.15 15.94
CA SER A 214 23.78 -27.44 17.23
C SER A 214 24.69 -28.17 18.25
N LYS A 215 24.86 -29.48 18.13
CA LYS A 215 25.72 -30.28 18.99
C LYS A 215 27.14 -30.43 18.46
N GLU A 216 27.29 -30.65 17.16
CA GLU A 216 28.55 -31.04 16.51
C GLU A 216 29.25 -29.85 15.83
N HIS A 217 28.51 -28.84 15.40
CA HIS A 217 28.97 -27.71 14.60
C HIS A 217 28.37 -26.37 15.04
N PRO A 218 28.56 -25.94 16.31
CA PRO A 218 27.98 -24.69 16.81
C PRO A 218 28.43 -23.47 16.00
N GLU A 219 29.59 -23.54 15.33
CA GLU A 219 30.09 -22.48 14.45
C GLU A 219 29.16 -22.16 13.28
N TYR A 220 28.27 -23.09 12.86
CA TYR A 220 27.28 -22.83 11.82
C TYR A 220 26.20 -21.81 12.26
N PHE A 221 26.08 -21.60 13.57
CA PHE A 221 25.17 -20.61 14.17
C PHE A 221 25.88 -19.32 14.64
N ALA A 222 27.14 -19.11 14.25
CA ALA A 222 27.90 -17.93 14.64
C ALA A 222 27.54 -16.67 13.85
N SER A 223 27.11 -16.83 12.60
CA SER A 223 26.72 -15.74 11.72
C SER A 223 25.65 -16.16 10.71
N GLN A 224 24.98 -15.17 10.08
CA GLN A 224 24.00 -15.44 9.03
C GLN A 224 24.65 -16.12 7.82
N GLU A 225 25.87 -15.74 7.46
CA GLU A 225 26.61 -16.33 6.36
C GLU A 225 26.94 -17.81 6.64
N ALA A 226 27.49 -18.12 7.82
CA ALA A 226 27.80 -19.50 8.21
C ALA A 226 26.54 -20.37 8.23
N PHE A 227 25.41 -19.84 8.73
CA PHE A 227 24.13 -20.52 8.74
C PHE A 227 23.65 -20.86 7.32
N GLU A 228 23.67 -19.88 6.41
CA GLU A 228 23.21 -20.07 5.05
C GLU A 228 24.12 -21.02 4.24
N GLU A 229 25.42 -20.95 4.44
CA GLU A 229 26.36 -21.78 3.72
C GLU A 229 26.30 -23.24 4.14
N ASN A 230 26.12 -23.52 5.44
CA ASN A 230 26.26 -24.87 5.99
C ASN A 230 24.90 -25.52 6.31
N LEU A 231 23.85 -24.75 6.61
CA LEU A 231 22.57 -25.30 7.01
C LEU A 231 21.48 -25.10 5.97
N LEU A 232 21.08 -23.84 5.71
CA LEU A 232 19.92 -23.55 4.88
C LEU A 232 20.01 -22.18 4.23
N ARG A 233 20.20 -22.13 2.92
CA ARG A 233 20.26 -20.87 2.15
C ARG A 233 18.89 -20.22 1.98
N GLY A 234 17.85 -21.02 1.84
CA GLY A 234 16.48 -20.56 1.71
C GLY A 234 15.53 -21.67 1.28
N ILE A 235 14.26 -21.37 1.35
CA ILE A 235 13.19 -22.27 0.92
C ILE A 235 12.35 -21.55 -0.12
N TYR A 236 12.21 -22.17 -1.29
CA TYR A 236 11.33 -21.73 -2.35
C TYR A 236 9.93 -22.29 -2.14
N LEU A 237 8.95 -21.42 -2.14
CA LEU A 237 7.53 -21.74 -1.99
C LEU A 237 6.77 -21.28 -3.23
N HIS A 238 6.03 -22.19 -3.84
CA HIS A 238 5.18 -21.86 -4.97
C HIS A 238 3.90 -22.69 -4.99
N SER A 239 2.86 -22.15 -5.63
CA SER A 239 1.62 -22.87 -5.91
C SER A 239 1.82 -23.77 -7.13
N THR A 240 1.42 -25.04 -7.02
CA THR A 240 1.50 -26.01 -8.13
C THR A 240 0.15 -26.30 -8.74
N THR A 241 -0.94 -26.02 -8.04
CA THR A 241 -2.31 -26.22 -8.50
C THR A 241 -3.23 -25.25 -7.78
N GLY A 242 -4.35 -24.91 -8.40
CA GLY A 242 -5.36 -24.00 -7.84
C GLY A 242 -5.15 -22.58 -8.36
N ASN A 243 -6.05 -22.15 -9.19
CA ASN A 243 -6.01 -20.86 -9.88
C ASN A 243 -7.23 -20.03 -9.43
N GLY A 244 -7.29 -19.58 -8.24
CA GLY A 244 -8.45 -18.83 -7.79
C GLY A 244 -8.24 -18.08 -6.49
N CYS A 245 -7.12 -18.32 -5.80
CA CYS A 245 -6.84 -17.71 -4.51
C CYS A 245 -5.37 -17.34 -4.35
N MET A 246 -5.12 -16.08 -4.03
CA MET A 246 -3.80 -15.53 -3.73
C MET A 246 -3.72 -15.19 -2.24
N LEU A 247 -2.82 -15.84 -1.50
CA LEU A 247 -2.58 -15.57 -0.08
C LEU A 247 -1.67 -14.36 0.11
N SER A 248 -1.98 -13.51 1.09
CA SER A 248 -1.10 -12.46 1.58
C SER A 248 -0.33 -12.98 2.79
N VAL A 249 0.88 -13.47 2.54
CA VAL A 249 1.78 -14.04 3.53
C VAL A 249 2.53 -12.92 4.26
N TYR A 250 2.56 -12.94 5.58
CA TYR A 250 3.32 -11.96 6.35
C TYR A 250 4.52 -12.55 7.10
N SER A 251 4.56 -13.87 7.28
CA SER A 251 5.67 -14.55 7.92
C SER A 251 5.82 -15.98 7.39
N THR A 252 7.06 -16.43 7.30
CA THR A 252 7.43 -17.81 6.99
C THR A 252 8.43 -18.29 8.03
N SER A 253 8.22 -19.48 8.59
CA SER A 253 9.07 -20.06 9.61
C SER A 253 9.42 -21.51 9.29
N LEU A 254 10.63 -21.91 9.61
CA LEU A 254 11.01 -23.31 9.73
C LEU A 254 10.78 -23.73 11.19
N VAL A 255 9.92 -24.71 11.43
CA VAL A 255 9.53 -25.15 12.76
C VAL A 255 10.03 -26.57 12.99
N LEU A 256 10.77 -26.78 14.08
CA LEU A 256 11.22 -28.06 14.59
C LEU A 256 10.35 -28.44 15.79
N SER A 257 9.76 -29.62 15.76
CA SER A 257 8.89 -30.11 16.84
C SER A 257 9.47 -31.40 17.38
N TYR A 258 9.64 -31.50 18.70
CA TYR A 258 10.18 -32.63 19.38
C TYR A 258 9.55 -32.82 20.76
N ARG A 259 9.62 -34.08 21.26
CA ARG A 259 9.18 -34.42 22.60
C ARG A 259 10.33 -34.38 23.56
N TYR A 260 10.08 -33.94 24.76
CA TYR A 260 11.05 -33.93 25.86
C TYR A 260 10.43 -34.37 27.17
N GLN A 261 11.26 -34.74 28.12
CA GLN A 261 10.83 -35.11 29.47
C GLN A 261 10.74 -33.84 30.33
N LYS A 262 9.55 -33.54 30.82
CA LYS A 262 9.30 -32.41 31.70
C LYS A 262 9.06 -32.90 33.11
N SER A 263 9.79 -32.34 34.07
CA SER A 263 9.54 -32.57 35.49
C SER A 263 8.71 -31.41 36.04
N ASP A 264 7.71 -31.71 36.85
CA ASP A 264 6.88 -30.73 37.50
C ASP A 264 6.56 -31.20 38.93
N THR A 265 6.39 -30.25 39.85
CA THR A 265 6.03 -30.56 41.22
C THR A 265 4.54 -30.42 41.37
N THR A 266 3.84 -31.48 41.72
CA THR A 266 2.42 -31.50 41.95
C THR A 266 2.01 -30.54 43.08
N ARG A 267 0.73 -30.14 43.11
CA ARG A 267 0.17 -29.32 44.19
C ARG A 267 0.33 -29.93 45.58
N THR A 268 0.58 -31.23 45.65
CA THR A 268 0.81 -31.98 46.89
C THR A 268 2.31 -32.16 47.25
N GLY A 269 3.22 -31.51 46.47
CA GLY A 269 4.66 -31.57 46.69
C GLY A 269 5.36 -32.82 46.15
N ALA A 270 4.66 -33.66 45.37
CA ALA A 270 5.30 -34.83 44.72
C ALA A 270 5.82 -34.44 43.33
N ASP A 271 7.07 -34.83 43.03
CA ASP A 271 7.62 -34.63 41.69
C ASP A 271 7.02 -35.65 40.73
N THR A 272 6.54 -35.15 39.61
CA THR A 272 6.04 -35.97 38.50
C THR A 272 6.81 -35.64 37.24
N THR A 273 7.00 -36.67 36.42
CA THR A 273 7.63 -36.53 35.11
C THR A 273 6.66 -36.94 34.02
N TYR A 274 6.50 -36.13 33.00
CA TYR A 274 5.65 -36.43 31.86
C TYR A 274 6.33 -36.02 30.55
N ILE A 275 5.80 -36.54 29.44
CA ILE A 275 6.29 -36.20 28.11
C ILE A 275 5.55 -34.96 27.64
N ALA A 276 6.30 -33.92 27.32
CA ALA A 276 5.80 -32.66 26.71
C ALA A 276 6.37 -32.51 25.29
N THR A 277 5.75 -31.64 24.51
CA THR A 277 6.23 -31.26 23.17
C THR A 277 6.73 -29.84 23.19
N ALA A 278 7.87 -29.59 22.58
CA ALA A 278 8.42 -28.27 22.30
C ALA A 278 8.45 -28.02 20.81
N GLU A 279 8.30 -26.74 20.44
CA GLU A 279 8.47 -26.27 19.06
C GLU A 279 9.45 -25.10 19.07
N GLU A 280 10.44 -25.14 18.20
CA GLU A 280 11.40 -24.08 17.96
C GLU A 280 11.32 -23.62 16.52
N SER A 281 11.52 -22.33 16.28
CA SER A 281 11.32 -21.77 14.96
C SER A 281 12.43 -20.81 14.54
N PHE A 282 12.86 -20.96 13.29
CA PHE A 282 13.67 -19.99 12.57
C PHE A 282 12.75 -19.19 11.65
N VAL A 283 12.72 -17.88 11.83
CA VAL A 283 11.75 -17.01 11.14
C VAL A 283 12.43 -16.13 10.09
N ASN A 284 11.69 -15.73 9.07
CA ASN A 284 12.13 -14.67 8.17
C ASN A 284 12.00 -13.30 8.87
N THR A 285 12.93 -12.39 8.59
CA THR A 285 12.96 -11.05 9.19
C THR A 285 13.16 -9.97 8.12
N LYS A 286 12.86 -8.71 8.48
CA LYS A 286 13.06 -7.55 7.57
C LYS A 286 14.54 -7.32 7.19
N GLN A 287 15.48 -7.82 7.96
CA GLN A 287 16.91 -7.74 7.68
C GLN A 287 17.32 -8.67 6.54
N LEU A 288 16.63 -9.79 6.39
CA LEU A 288 16.88 -10.75 5.33
C LEU A 288 16.13 -10.39 4.04
N TYR A 289 16.79 -10.62 2.92
CA TYR A 289 16.19 -10.37 1.61
C TYR A 289 15.22 -11.49 1.26
N LEU A 290 13.96 -11.13 1.06
CA LEU A 290 12.93 -12.04 0.56
C LEU A 290 12.90 -11.92 -0.96
N HIS A 291 13.15 -13.03 -1.66
CA HIS A 291 13.19 -13.04 -3.13
C HIS A 291 11.81 -13.38 -3.69
N ARG A 292 11.11 -12.38 -4.22
CA ARG A 292 9.74 -12.51 -4.74
C ARG A 292 9.74 -12.63 -6.24
N GLN A 293 8.90 -13.50 -6.76
CA GLN A 293 8.59 -13.57 -8.17
C GLN A 293 7.10 -13.33 -8.36
N PHE A 294 6.79 -12.40 -9.27
CA PHE A 294 5.44 -12.13 -9.72
C PHE A 294 5.39 -12.35 -11.23
N GLU A 295 4.59 -13.31 -11.66
CA GLU A 295 4.37 -13.59 -13.07
C GLU A 295 2.97 -13.10 -13.42
N THR A 296 2.87 -12.27 -14.46
CA THR A 296 1.60 -11.72 -14.91
C THR A 296 1.40 -12.03 -16.38
N ASP A 297 0.25 -12.62 -16.70
CA ASP A 297 -0.24 -12.79 -18.07
C ASP A 297 -1.50 -11.95 -18.23
N ARG A 298 -1.34 -10.73 -18.74
CA ARG A 298 -2.42 -9.75 -18.92
C ARG A 298 -2.89 -9.61 -20.35
N GLY A 299 -2.19 -10.24 -21.26
CA GLY A 299 -2.35 -9.97 -22.69
C GLY A 299 -1.90 -8.55 -23.06
N ASP A 300 -1.63 -8.33 -24.34
CA ASP A 300 -1.18 -7.03 -24.85
C ASP A 300 -2.26 -5.95 -24.85
N VAL A 301 -3.53 -6.32 -24.63
CA VAL A 301 -4.66 -5.37 -24.69
C VAL A 301 -4.56 -4.29 -23.61
N LEU A 302 -4.16 -4.65 -22.39
CA LEU A 302 -4.05 -3.70 -21.28
C LEU A 302 -2.88 -2.72 -21.43
N LYS A 303 -1.88 -3.07 -22.24
CA LYS A 303 -0.69 -2.25 -22.47
C LYS A 303 -0.84 -1.26 -23.62
N LYS A 304 -1.77 -1.54 -24.54
CA LYS A 304 -1.98 -0.68 -25.71
C LYS A 304 -2.57 0.66 -25.26
N PRO A 305 -2.04 1.78 -25.78
CA PRO A 305 -2.65 3.09 -25.56
C PRO A 305 -4.13 3.04 -25.98
N ASN A 306 -4.97 3.59 -25.13
CA ASN A 306 -6.41 3.69 -25.35
C ASN A 306 -6.86 5.14 -25.12
N SER A 307 -7.83 5.62 -25.90
CA SER A 307 -8.34 6.99 -25.77
C SER A 307 -9.22 7.18 -24.53
N ASP A 308 -9.83 6.11 -24.03
CA ASP A 308 -10.88 6.18 -23.03
C ASP A 308 -10.39 5.80 -21.64
N TYR A 309 -9.33 4.95 -21.55
CA TYR A 309 -8.82 4.49 -20.26
C TYR A 309 -7.37 3.99 -20.30
N ALA A 310 -6.74 4.04 -19.13
CA ALA A 310 -5.48 3.38 -18.83
C ALA A 310 -5.67 2.48 -17.59
N PHE A 311 -4.78 1.51 -17.43
CA PHE A 311 -4.83 0.56 -16.32
C PHE A 311 -3.69 0.77 -15.35
N ILE A 312 -4.00 0.58 -14.08
CA ILE A 312 -3.03 0.49 -12.98
C ILE A 312 -3.24 -0.85 -12.31
N THR A 313 -2.19 -1.65 -12.16
CA THR A 313 -2.26 -2.96 -11.48
C THR A 313 -1.05 -3.18 -10.58
N SER A 314 -1.19 -4.02 -9.55
CA SER A 314 -0.12 -4.45 -8.65
C SER A 314 -0.21 -5.95 -8.36
N PRO A 315 0.90 -6.57 -7.87
CA PRO A 315 2.15 -6.01 -7.34
C PRO A 315 3.16 -5.60 -8.40
N GLN A 316 3.40 -6.40 -9.41
CA GLN A 316 4.24 -6.13 -10.57
C GLN A 316 3.32 -5.99 -11.76
N GLY A 317 3.17 -4.77 -12.24
CA GLY A 317 2.03 -4.53 -13.06
C GLY A 317 2.15 -3.33 -13.97
N LEU A 318 1.06 -2.63 -14.08
CA LEU A 318 0.91 -1.44 -14.86
C LEU A 318 0.86 -0.23 -13.93
N ALA A 319 1.62 0.81 -14.28
CA ALA A 319 1.50 2.15 -13.70
C ALA A 319 0.91 3.11 -14.76
N LEU A 320 0.41 4.24 -14.31
CA LEU A 320 -0.05 5.32 -15.17
C LEU A 320 1.10 6.27 -15.47
N SER A 321 1.53 6.33 -16.72
CA SER A 321 2.42 7.35 -17.23
C SER A 321 1.60 8.60 -17.57
N LEU A 322 2.09 9.75 -17.15
CA LEU A 322 1.51 11.07 -17.43
C LEU A 322 2.60 11.96 -18.02
N SER A 323 2.37 12.56 -19.17
CA SER A 323 3.37 13.43 -19.78
C SER A 323 2.76 14.69 -20.39
N VAL A 324 3.48 15.80 -20.25
CA VAL A 324 3.17 17.08 -20.90
C VAL A 324 4.39 17.52 -21.70
N ASN A 325 4.16 17.89 -22.95
CA ASN A 325 5.24 18.35 -23.81
C ASN A 325 5.75 19.75 -23.37
N ALA A 326 6.96 20.07 -23.75
CA ALA A 326 7.65 21.31 -23.40
C ALA A 326 6.93 22.56 -23.96
N ASP A 327 6.31 22.45 -25.13
CA ASP A 327 5.60 23.58 -25.76
C ASP A 327 4.35 23.97 -24.96
N GLU A 328 3.58 23.00 -24.47
CA GLU A 328 2.38 23.26 -23.67
C GLU A 328 2.77 23.86 -22.30
N LEU A 329 3.81 23.30 -21.66
CA LEU A 329 4.38 23.86 -20.43
C LEU A 329 4.85 25.31 -20.64
N SER A 330 5.56 25.57 -21.76
CA SER A 330 6.04 26.90 -22.10
C SER A 330 4.91 27.89 -22.29
N LYS A 331 3.87 27.52 -23.04
CA LYS A 331 2.69 28.37 -23.27
C LYS A 331 1.96 28.71 -21.97
N THR A 332 1.85 27.72 -21.07
CA THR A 332 1.09 27.89 -19.83
C THR A 332 1.86 28.66 -18.77
N PHE A 333 3.17 28.44 -18.65
CA PHE A 333 3.93 28.92 -17.50
C PHE A 333 4.98 29.99 -17.81
N LEU A 334 5.48 30.10 -19.06
CA LEU A 334 6.43 31.12 -19.40
C LEU A 334 5.72 32.43 -19.80
N LYS A 335 6.21 33.53 -19.25
CA LYS A 335 5.76 34.86 -19.65
C LYS A 335 6.41 35.21 -20.99
N GLN A 336 5.61 35.56 -21.99
CA GLN A 336 6.15 35.97 -23.29
C GLN A 336 7.10 37.16 -23.14
N GLY A 337 8.33 37.02 -23.66
CA GLY A 337 9.32 38.07 -23.68
C GLY A 337 10.13 38.31 -22.39
N SER A 338 9.92 37.51 -21.34
CA SER A 338 10.70 37.59 -20.11
C SER A 338 11.18 36.19 -19.67
N GLY A 339 12.34 36.14 -19.01
CA GLY A 339 12.86 34.91 -18.40
C GLY A 339 12.10 34.44 -17.15
N ASN A 340 10.99 35.08 -16.81
CA ASN A 340 10.25 34.81 -15.59
C ASN A 340 9.14 33.78 -15.80
N THR A 341 8.99 32.87 -14.85
CA THR A 341 7.87 31.95 -14.77
C THR A 341 6.70 32.55 -13.99
N ARG A 342 5.49 32.15 -14.33
CA ARG A 342 4.31 32.40 -13.51
C ARG A 342 4.43 31.60 -12.21
N LEU A 343 4.05 32.19 -11.08
CA LEU A 343 3.96 31.46 -9.82
C LEU A 343 2.75 30.54 -9.89
N ILE A 344 2.98 29.25 -9.65
CA ILE A 344 1.91 28.24 -9.61
C ILE A 344 1.38 28.16 -8.19
N ASN A 345 0.14 28.61 -7.97
CA ASN A 345 -0.53 28.59 -6.67
C ASN A 345 -1.16 27.23 -6.40
N GLU A 346 -1.80 26.66 -7.41
CA GLU A 346 -2.51 25.39 -7.30
C GLU A 346 -2.45 24.62 -8.63
N ALA A 347 -2.31 23.31 -8.51
CA ALA A 347 -2.44 22.37 -9.60
C ALA A 347 -3.08 21.10 -9.05
N ALA A 348 -4.38 20.92 -9.23
CA ALA A 348 -5.11 19.78 -8.69
C ALA A 348 -5.32 18.71 -9.76
N LEU A 349 -4.91 17.47 -9.44
CA LEU A 349 -5.11 16.31 -10.31
C LEU A 349 -6.13 15.36 -9.68
N THR A 350 -7.20 15.06 -10.42
CA THR A 350 -8.18 14.04 -10.06
C THR A 350 -8.19 12.93 -11.10
N LEU A 351 -7.95 11.71 -10.64
CA LEU A 351 -8.04 10.50 -11.45
C LEU A 351 -9.36 9.78 -11.16
N ALA A 352 -10.24 9.73 -12.14
CA ALA A 352 -11.50 9.00 -12.06
C ALA A 352 -11.27 7.52 -12.41
N VAL A 353 -11.86 6.62 -11.62
CA VAL A 353 -11.77 5.17 -11.80
C VAL A 353 -13.10 4.64 -12.30
N ASP A 354 -13.10 4.00 -13.45
CA ASP A 354 -14.28 3.29 -13.95
C ASP A 354 -14.42 1.93 -13.29
N PRO A 355 -15.64 1.50 -12.97
CA PRO A 355 -15.87 0.15 -12.49
C PRO A 355 -15.48 -0.85 -13.58
N PRO A 356 -15.03 -2.06 -13.21
CA PRO A 356 -14.84 -3.11 -14.18
C PRO A 356 -16.18 -3.42 -14.88
N ASP A 357 -16.17 -3.46 -16.19
CA ASP A 357 -17.33 -3.83 -17.02
C ASP A 357 -17.43 -5.35 -17.27
N VAL A 358 -16.46 -6.09 -16.76
CA VAL A 358 -16.37 -7.54 -16.87
C VAL A 358 -16.84 -8.20 -15.58
N ARG A 359 -17.85 -9.08 -15.67
CA ARG A 359 -18.32 -9.85 -14.53
C ARG A 359 -17.21 -10.76 -13.97
N GLY A 360 -17.12 -10.84 -12.66
CA GLY A 360 -16.18 -11.73 -11.96
C GLY A 360 -14.81 -11.14 -11.72
N SER A 361 -14.54 -9.88 -12.11
CA SER A 361 -13.33 -9.20 -11.68
C SER A 361 -13.32 -9.03 -10.17
N VAL A 362 -12.26 -9.51 -9.52
CA VAL A 362 -12.09 -9.52 -8.07
C VAL A 362 -11.10 -8.47 -7.58
N LEU A 363 -10.29 -7.91 -8.49
CA LEU A 363 -9.31 -6.90 -8.14
C LEU A 363 -10.00 -5.56 -7.88
N GLN A 364 -9.61 -4.94 -6.78
CA GLN A 364 -10.10 -3.63 -6.35
C GLN A 364 -9.00 -2.59 -6.47
N PRO A 365 -9.33 -1.31 -6.65
CA PRO A 365 -8.36 -0.22 -6.60
C PRO A 365 -7.58 -0.21 -5.29
N ALA A 366 -6.26 0.05 -5.35
CA ALA A 366 -5.43 0.22 -4.17
C ALA A 366 -5.88 1.44 -3.35
N THR A 367 -5.53 1.47 -2.06
CA THR A 367 -5.96 2.58 -1.19
C THR A 367 -5.32 3.91 -1.60
N TYR A 368 -4.05 3.90 -1.99
CA TYR A 368 -3.30 5.12 -2.33
C TYR A 368 -2.54 4.94 -3.63
N LEU A 369 -2.38 6.04 -4.36
CA LEU A 369 -1.43 6.17 -5.46
C LEU A 369 -0.34 7.16 -5.06
N LEU A 370 0.89 6.87 -5.47
CA LEU A 370 2.03 7.78 -5.41
C LEU A 370 2.25 8.38 -6.80
N LEU A 371 2.42 9.69 -6.87
CA LEU A 371 2.76 10.43 -8.08
C LEU A 371 4.13 11.07 -7.91
N LEU A 372 5.06 10.82 -8.84
CA LEU A 372 6.42 11.35 -8.80
C LEU A 372 7.00 11.45 -10.22
N PRO A 373 8.14 12.14 -10.42
CA PRO A 373 8.88 12.10 -11.68
C PRO A 373 9.27 10.65 -12.02
N ALA A 374 9.11 10.27 -13.28
CA ALA A 374 9.31 8.89 -13.72
C ALA A 374 10.73 8.37 -13.50
N ASP A 375 11.74 9.26 -13.63
CA ASP A 375 13.17 8.97 -13.40
C ASP A 375 13.54 8.76 -11.92
N SER A 376 12.67 9.18 -11.01
CA SER A 376 12.92 9.13 -9.57
C SER A 376 12.35 7.88 -8.89
N LEU A 377 11.66 7.01 -9.63
CA LEU A 377 10.90 5.88 -9.09
C LEU A 377 11.76 4.92 -8.26
N GLY A 378 12.88 4.44 -8.80
CA GLY A 378 13.78 3.51 -8.10
C GLY A 378 14.37 4.15 -6.84
N HIS A 379 14.95 5.35 -7.01
CA HIS A 379 15.58 6.09 -5.92
C HIS A 379 14.63 6.33 -4.74
N PHE A 380 13.38 6.70 -5.01
CA PHE A 380 12.37 6.95 -3.98
C PHE A 380 12.21 5.75 -3.02
N PHE A 381 12.03 4.55 -3.57
CA PHE A 381 11.84 3.35 -2.74
C PHE A 381 13.14 2.84 -2.12
N GLU A 382 14.26 2.93 -2.82
CA GLU A 382 15.57 2.51 -2.30
C GLU A 382 16.01 3.36 -1.12
N MET A 383 15.76 4.66 -1.16
CA MET A 383 16.07 5.56 -0.05
C MET A 383 15.03 5.55 1.07
N GLY A 384 13.85 4.93 0.85
CA GLY A 384 12.76 4.91 1.82
C GLY A 384 12.13 6.27 2.04
N GLU A 385 11.99 7.03 0.96
CA GLU A 385 11.44 8.38 1.01
C GLU A 385 9.94 8.40 1.25
N THR A 386 9.43 9.57 1.62
CA THR A 386 8.00 9.84 1.80
C THR A 386 7.63 11.10 1.02
N GLU A 387 6.35 11.43 0.93
CA GLU A 387 5.85 12.67 0.32
C GLU A 387 6.37 13.95 1.00
N ARG A 388 7.05 13.81 2.14
CA ARG A 388 7.65 14.92 2.90
C ARG A 388 9.16 15.02 2.73
N SER A 389 9.79 14.07 2.05
CA SER A 389 11.22 14.12 1.79
C SER A 389 11.56 15.35 0.96
N GLN A 390 12.68 16.01 1.29
CA GLN A 390 13.14 17.19 0.56
C GLN A 390 13.96 16.80 -0.68
N SER A 391 14.56 15.63 -0.66
CA SER A 391 15.44 15.09 -1.70
C SER A 391 14.67 14.73 -2.98
N ASN A 392 13.36 14.43 -2.85
CA ASN A 392 12.53 14.05 -3.99
C ASN A 392 11.12 14.67 -3.86
N ILE A 393 10.53 15.01 -5.01
CA ILE A 393 9.19 15.61 -5.03
C ILE A 393 8.19 14.53 -5.44
N ALA A 394 7.52 14.00 -4.44
CA ALA A 394 6.47 13.01 -4.61
C ALA A 394 5.18 13.46 -3.92
N PHE A 395 4.05 13.03 -4.46
CA PHE A 395 2.73 13.32 -3.92
C PHE A 395 1.96 12.02 -3.70
N LEU A 396 1.36 11.92 -2.52
CA LEU A 396 0.43 10.85 -2.21
C LEU A 396 -1.00 11.31 -2.50
N SER A 397 -1.79 10.48 -3.17
CA SER A 397 -3.20 10.77 -3.39
C SER A 397 -3.99 10.77 -2.06
N SER A 398 -5.19 11.33 -2.08
CA SER A 398 -6.21 10.95 -1.08
C SER A 398 -6.41 9.42 -1.11
N ALA A 399 -6.91 8.85 -0.02
CA ALA A 399 -7.39 7.47 -0.07
C ALA A 399 -8.46 7.35 -1.17
N TYR A 400 -8.45 6.23 -1.90
CA TYR A 400 -9.47 5.94 -2.90
C TYR A 400 -10.87 6.17 -2.33
N ASN A 401 -11.61 7.06 -2.95
CA ASN A 401 -12.98 7.33 -2.55
C ASN A 401 -13.93 6.41 -3.33
N ILE A 402 -14.50 5.44 -2.66
CA ILE A 402 -15.39 4.44 -3.27
C ILE A 402 -16.70 5.06 -3.80
N THR A 403 -17.16 6.17 -3.23
CA THR A 403 -18.40 6.83 -3.62
C THR A 403 -18.23 7.65 -4.90
N SER A 404 -17.20 8.51 -4.94
CA SER A 404 -16.87 9.31 -6.14
C SER A 404 -16.03 8.53 -7.15
N ARG A 405 -15.46 7.38 -6.74
CA ARG A 405 -14.52 6.56 -7.53
C ARG A 405 -13.33 7.37 -8.02
N THR A 406 -12.68 8.10 -7.13
CA THR A 406 -11.59 8.99 -7.48
C THR A 406 -10.40 8.85 -6.56
N TYR A 407 -9.21 9.14 -7.11
CA TYR A 407 -8.02 9.55 -6.40
C TYR A 407 -7.81 11.04 -6.62
N VAL A 408 -7.46 11.78 -5.58
CA VAL A 408 -7.22 13.23 -5.66
C VAL A 408 -5.82 13.55 -5.16
N PHE A 409 -5.03 14.20 -5.99
CA PHE A 409 -3.79 14.88 -5.63
C PHE A 409 -4.13 16.37 -5.52
N ALA A 410 -4.27 16.86 -4.29
CA ALA A 410 -4.86 18.17 -4.02
C ALA A 410 -4.07 19.33 -4.65
N ASN A 411 -2.75 19.25 -4.58
CA ASN A 411 -1.90 20.28 -5.20
C ASN A 411 -0.52 19.70 -5.56
N ILE A 412 -0.23 19.58 -6.84
CA ILE A 412 1.06 19.12 -7.38
C ILE A 412 1.90 20.27 -7.94
N SER A 413 1.57 21.52 -7.63
CA SER A 413 2.26 22.72 -8.15
C SER A 413 3.77 22.67 -7.93
N ARG A 414 4.21 22.19 -6.75
CA ARG A 414 5.61 22.04 -6.40
C ARG A 414 6.36 21.12 -7.37
N LEU A 415 5.71 20.05 -7.86
CA LEU A 415 6.32 19.12 -8.82
C LEU A 415 6.53 19.80 -10.17
N ILE A 416 5.50 20.50 -10.66
CA ILE A 416 5.59 21.27 -11.92
C ILE A 416 6.64 22.38 -11.78
N GLN A 417 6.61 23.14 -10.68
CA GLN A 417 7.55 24.22 -10.42
C GLN A 417 9.01 23.73 -10.39
N ALA A 418 9.27 22.58 -9.76
CA ALA A 418 10.60 21.99 -9.71
C ALA A 418 11.11 21.58 -11.09
N HIS A 419 10.24 21.01 -11.93
CA HIS A 419 10.59 20.69 -13.32
C HIS A 419 10.91 21.95 -14.11
N LEU A 420 10.06 22.97 -14.03
CA LEU A 420 10.31 24.25 -14.68
C LEU A 420 11.65 24.87 -14.23
N THR A 421 11.91 24.92 -12.92
CA THR A 421 13.17 25.48 -12.39
C THR A 421 14.40 24.73 -12.87
N LYS A 422 14.31 23.43 -13.05
CA LYS A 422 15.42 22.56 -13.49
C LYS A 422 15.72 22.69 -14.99
N HIS A 423 14.68 22.86 -15.82
CA HIS A 423 14.77 22.71 -17.28
C HIS A 423 14.50 23.99 -18.07
N ILE A 424 14.29 25.15 -17.39
CA ILE A 424 14.21 26.43 -18.07
C ILE A 424 15.61 26.95 -18.40
N HIS A 425 15.82 27.28 -19.65
CA HIS A 425 17.01 27.95 -20.14
C HIS A 425 16.67 29.37 -20.57
N VAL A 426 17.43 30.33 -20.09
CA VAL A 426 17.28 31.75 -20.49
C VAL A 426 18.46 32.13 -21.37
N ASN A 427 18.23 32.55 -22.61
CA ASN A 427 19.27 32.96 -23.54
C ASN A 427 19.77 34.40 -23.22
N ASP A 428 20.82 34.83 -23.92
CA ASP A 428 21.43 36.15 -23.74
C ASP A 428 20.46 37.34 -23.99
N LYS A 429 19.34 37.11 -24.67
CA LYS A 429 18.29 38.08 -24.91
C LYS A 429 17.19 38.09 -23.86
N GLY A 430 17.35 37.29 -22.79
CA GLY A 430 16.37 37.17 -21.72
C GLY A 430 15.11 36.33 -22.09
N VAL A 431 15.16 35.59 -23.21
CA VAL A 431 14.04 34.73 -23.62
C VAL A 431 14.19 33.37 -22.97
N ALA A 432 13.18 32.97 -22.22
CA ALA A 432 13.12 31.64 -21.61
C ALA A 432 12.60 30.60 -22.61
N THR A 433 13.24 29.44 -22.62
CA THR A 433 12.85 28.24 -23.36
C THR A 433 12.79 27.06 -22.42
N LEU A 434 11.92 26.11 -22.71
CA LEU A 434 11.80 24.82 -22.04
C LEU A 434 11.81 23.75 -23.12
N ASP A 435 12.75 22.82 -23.05
CA ASP A 435 12.98 21.79 -24.06
C ASP A 435 12.66 20.38 -23.57
N GLU A 436 12.53 20.19 -22.26
CA GLU A 436 12.25 18.89 -21.65
C GLU A 436 10.78 18.71 -21.30
N PRO A 437 10.14 17.60 -21.72
CA PRO A 437 8.77 17.28 -21.32
C PRO A 437 8.72 16.87 -19.83
N LEU A 438 7.66 17.26 -19.14
CA LEU A 438 7.38 16.73 -17.80
C LEU A 438 6.84 15.30 -17.92
N LYS A 439 7.54 14.34 -17.33
CA LYS A 439 7.14 12.93 -17.29
C LYS A 439 6.93 12.48 -15.85
N LEU A 440 5.73 12.06 -15.55
CA LEU A 440 5.31 11.57 -14.23
C LEU A 440 4.85 10.14 -14.32
N ILE A 441 4.92 9.45 -13.18
CA ILE A 441 4.37 8.12 -13.02
C ILE A 441 3.48 8.07 -11.78
N ALA A 442 2.30 7.44 -11.90
CA ALA A 442 1.42 7.16 -10.77
C ALA A 442 1.27 5.66 -10.59
N LEU A 443 1.52 5.15 -9.38
CA LEU A 443 1.51 3.73 -9.06
C LEU A 443 0.94 3.45 -7.68
N PRO A 444 0.41 2.21 -7.44
CA PRO A 444 -0.15 1.82 -6.15
C PRO A 444 0.92 1.74 -5.07
N VAL A 445 0.60 2.27 -3.88
CA VAL A 445 1.50 2.22 -2.72
C VAL A 445 0.75 1.87 -1.43
N THR A 446 1.50 1.32 -0.49
CA THR A 446 1.10 1.19 0.91
C THR A 446 1.65 2.37 1.69
N ARG A 447 0.78 3.02 2.47
CA ARG A 447 1.16 4.06 3.42
C ARG A 447 1.05 3.53 4.84
N GLU A 448 2.13 3.56 5.57
CA GLU A 448 2.13 3.35 7.02
C GLU A 448 2.23 4.69 7.72
N THR A 449 1.50 4.86 8.81
CA THR A 449 1.46 6.10 9.60
C THR A 449 2.22 5.93 10.90
N MET A 450 2.70 7.04 11.47
CA MET A 450 3.37 7.02 12.76
C MET A 450 2.41 6.58 13.86
N SER A 451 2.92 5.79 14.81
CA SER A 451 2.17 5.41 15.99
C SER A 451 1.72 6.68 16.75
N GLY A 452 0.42 6.76 17.04
CA GLY A 452 -0.19 7.92 17.70
C GLY A 452 -0.49 9.12 16.80
N ASN A 453 -0.04 9.17 15.56
CA ASN A 453 -0.36 10.25 14.63
C ASN A 453 -0.65 9.75 13.20
N ARG A 454 -1.92 9.49 12.92
CA ARG A 454 -2.38 9.01 11.61
C ARG A 454 -2.21 10.00 10.45
N ASN A 455 -1.91 11.26 10.74
CA ASN A 455 -1.69 12.28 9.72
C ASN A 455 -0.23 12.34 9.24
N VAL A 456 0.68 11.67 9.94
CA VAL A 456 2.09 11.63 9.58
C VAL A 456 2.42 10.28 8.96
N THR A 457 2.93 10.31 7.73
CA THR A 457 3.46 9.12 7.04
C THR A 457 4.78 8.72 7.69
N ALA A 458 4.88 7.46 8.08
CA ALA A 458 6.12 6.85 8.56
C ALA A 458 6.89 6.23 7.40
N THR A 459 6.21 5.47 6.56
CA THR A 459 6.80 4.83 5.38
C THR A 459 5.82 4.81 4.20
N ILE A 460 6.39 4.85 2.99
CA ILE A 460 5.70 4.52 1.75
C ILE A 460 6.45 3.35 1.11
N SER A 461 5.73 2.31 0.77
CA SER A 461 6.27 1.13 0.07
C SER A 461 5.40 0.77 -1.13
N ASN A 462 5.96 0.05 -2.07
CA ASN A 462 5.18 -0.49 -3.18
C ASN A 462 4.00 -1.32 -2.66
N TYR A 463 2.89 -1.26 -3.37
CA TYR A 463 1.71 -2.04 -3.04
C TYR A 463 1.88 -3.46 -3.58
N ILE A 464 2.24 -4.40 -2.71
CA ILE A 464 2.51 -5.79 -3.10
C ILE A 464 1.27 -6.68 -3.17
N TYR A 465 0.09 -6.16 -2.78
CA TYR A 465 -1.17 -6.92 -2.87
C TYR A 465 -1.79 -6.82 -4.26
N PRO A 466 -2.54 -7.85 -4.70
CA PRO A 466 -3.27 -7.78 -5.96
C PRO A 466 -4.27 -6.63 -5.97
N SER A 467 -4.14 -5.73 -6.93
CA SER A 467 -5.09 -4.65 -7.16
C SER A 467 -5.21 -4.29 -8.64
N GLY A 468 -6.33 -3.68 -8.99
CA GLY A 468 -6.57 -3.22 -10.36
C GLY A 468 -7.46 -1.99 -10.36
N ALA A 469 -7.11 -1.00 -11.19
CA ALA A 469 -7.89 0.20 -11.43
C ALA A 469 -7.88 0.53 -12.93
N ARG A 470 -9.05 0.87 -13.46
CA ARG A 470 -9.22 1.40 -14.82
C ARG A 470 -9.43 2.90 -14.72
N ILE A 471 -8.40 3.67 -15.08
CA ILE A 471 -8.41 5.13 -15.02
C ILE A 471 -9.09 5.67 -16.26
N ARG A 472 -10.12 6.50 -16.09
CA ARG A 472 -10.83 7.16 -17.19
C ARG A 472 -9.96 8.24 -17.81
N LEU A 473 -9.86 8.23 -19.13
CA LEU A 473 -9.19 9.23 -19.93
C LEU A 473 -10.20 10.00 -20.80
N ASN A 474 -9.74 11.11 -21.35
CA ASN A 474 -10.48 11.86 -22.35
C ASN A 474 -9.55 12.07 -23.56
N ASN A 475 -9.80 11.31 -24.64
CA ASN A 475 -8.93 11.26 -25.82
C ASN A 475 -7.45 10.98 -25.45
N GLY A 476 -7.21 9.99 -24.58
CA GLY A 476 -5.86 9.61 -24.14
C GLY A 476 -5.23 10.58 -23.13
N GLN A 477 -6.00 11.51 -22.58
CA GLN A 477 -5.48 12.58 -21.71
C GLN A 477 -6.20 12.66 -20.37
N VAL A 478 -5.48 13.19 -19.38
CA VAL A 478 -6.00 13.65 -18.10
C VAL A 478 -5.82 15.16 -18.00
N ARG A 479 -6.84 15.87 -17.50
CA ARG A 479 -6.83 17.33 -17.36
C ARG A 479 -6.56 17.74 -15.93
N ILE A 480 -5.76 18.80 -15.79
CA ILE A 480 -5.42 19.41 -14.51
C ILE A 480 -5.79 20.89 -14.57
N GLY A 481 -6.59 21.33 -13.60
CA GLY A 481 -6.81 22.77 -13.39
C GLY A 481 -5.59 23.37 -12.72
N VAL A 482 -5.09 24.47 -13.26
CA VAL A 482 -3.92 25.18 -12.75
C VAL A 482 -4.29 26.62 -12.46
N VAL A 483 -3.94 27.11 -11.27
CA VAL A 483 -4.08 28.53 -10.90
C VAL A 483 -2.69 29.13 -10.78
N THR A 484 -2.42 30.14 -11.56
CA THR A 484 -1.15 30.87 -11.56
C THR A 484 -1.34 32.33 -11.17
N THR A 485 -0.31 32.97 -10.68
CA THR A 485 -0.29 34.41 -10.41
C THR A 485 0.78 35.09 -11.27
N ILE A 486 0.37 36.24 -11.84
CA ILE A 486 1.26 37.15 -12.56
C ILE A 486 1.44 38.39 -11.69
N TYR A 487 2.67 38.78 -11.44
CA TYR A 487 2.96 40.08 -10.83
C TYR A 487 2.78 41.19 -11.88
N ALA A 488 2.14 42.29 -11.50
CA ALA A 488 1.90 43.43 -12.38
C ALA A 488 3.16 44.18 -12.80
N LYS A 489 4.33 43.70 -12.40
CA LYS A 489 5.60 44.32 -12.75
C LYS A 489 6.05 43.82 -14.11
N ASP A 490 5.82 44.67 -15.07
CA ASP A 490 6.47 44.92 -16.37
C ASP A 490 5.48 45.23 -17.49
#